data_e75f1f8183015b89e909dd1896f1c007
#
_entry.id   e75f1f8183015b89e909dd1896f1c007
#
_cell.length_a   1.000
_cell.length_b   1.000
_cell.length_c   1.000
_cell.angle_alpha   90.00
_cell.angle_beta   90.00
_cell.angle_gamma   90.00
#
_symmetry.space_group_name_H-M   'P 1'
#
loop_
_entity.id
_entity.type
_entity.pdbx_description
1 polymer ?
#
loop_
_entity_poly.entity_id
_entity_poly.type
_entity_poly.pdbx_seq_one_letter_code
_entity_poly.pdbx_strand_id
1 'polypeptide(L)'
;AQRSSIVVSGTHGKTTTSSMLALILREAHCRPSFIIGGEVNEVGGGAAWDEGDLFVVEGDESDGSFLRLPRKFAVVTNVEADHLEHHGGFAALREAFQQFVRETDGPVVVGIDDEQGALLAQATGATTVGTSPEADWLISEVNEKWEGVSFLLDGPDGLSVPVSLPVPGLHNARNAACAAVIALLAGAEPAAVTEALSRFSGVARRFEHRGQKEGVHFVDDYAHLPTEVVATISAAKSGNWN
;
A
#
# COMPACT_ATOMS: atom_id res chain seq x y z
N ALA A 1 9.04 -1.77 26.48
CA ALA A 1 8.86 -2.90 25.57
C ALA A 1 9.26 -2.46 24.17
N GLN A 2 9.88 -3.35 23.38
CA GLN A 2 10.18 -3.11 21.99
C GLN A 2 8.87 -3.24 21.21
N ARG A 3 8.50 -2.22 20.40
CA ARG A 3 7.27 -2.23 19.64
C ARG A 3 7.36 -3.18 18.45
N SER A 4 6.24 -3.74 18.03
CA SER A 4 6.14 -4.58 16.84
C SER A 4 6.05 -3.70 15.60
N SER A 5 7.10 -3.66 14.80
CA SER A 5 7.13 -2.85 13.57
C SER A 5 6.42 -3.56 12.43
N ILE A 6 5.66 -2.79 11.65
CA ILE A 6 5.13 -3.16 10.35
C ILE A 6 5.86 -2.30 9.32
N VAL A 7 6.71 -2.93 8.50
CA VAL A 7 7.50 -2.21 7.50
C VAL A 7 6.85 -2.37 6.13
N VAL A 8 6.52 -1.25 5.50
CA VAL A 8 5.96 -1.21 4.15
C VAL A 8 7.05 -0.79 3.17
N SER A 9 7.38 -1.67 2.24
CA SER A 9 8.36 -1.42 1.18
C SER A 9 7.80 -1.81 -0.19
N GLY A 10 8.59 -1.62 -1.23
CA GLY A 10 8.23 -1.85 -2.63
C GLY A 10 8.58 -0.65 -3.49
N THR A 11 8.66 -0.83 -4.79
CA THR A 11 9.07 0.24 -5.70
C THR A 11 8.08 1.41 -5.68
N HIS A 12 6.77 1.13 -5.72
CA HIS A 12 5.72 2.14 -5.75
C HIS A 12 4.69 1.93 -4.65
N GLY A 13 3.95 2.98 -4.29
CA GLY A 13 2.81 2.91 -3.39
C GLY A 13 3.14 2.82 -1.90
N LYS A 14 4.41 2.81 -1.48
CA LYS A 14 4.85 2.75 -0.08
C LYS A 14 4.12 3.74 0.82
N THR A 15 4.22 5.02 0.48
CA THR A 15 3.63 6.12 1.27
C THR A 15 2.12 5.98 1.40
N THR A 16 1.43 5.70 0.28
CA THR A 16 -0.03 5.53 0.26
C THR A 16 -0.46 4.33 1.09
N THR A 17 0.22 3.18 0.95
CA THR A 17 -0.05 1.96 1.70
C THR A 17 0.20 2.15 3.20
N SER A 18 1.33 2.77 3.58
CA SER A 18 1.64 3.08 4.98
C SER A 18 0.62 4.02 5.61
N SER A 19 0.14 5.00 4.85
CA SER A 19 -0.87 5.96 5.29
C SER A 19 -2.22 5.28 5.53
N MET A 20 -2.68 4.46 4.58
CA MET A 20 -3.89 3.65 4.73
C MET A 20 -3.80 2.69 5.91
N LEU A 21 -2.65 2.02 6.07
CA LEU A 21 -2.39 1.12 7.20
C LEU A 21 -2.48 1.84 8.55
N ALA A 22 -1.81 2.98 8.67
CA ALA A 22 -1.86 3.78 9.90
C ALA A 22 -3.29 4.21 10.24
N LEU A 23 -4.08 4.60 9.22
CA LEU A 23 -5.48 4.97 9.39
C LEU A 23 -6.34 3.79 9.85
N ILE A 24 -6.19 2.60 9.22
CA ILE A 24 -6.90 1.38 9.63
C ILE A 24 -6.58 1.01 11.08
N LEU A 25 -5.30 1.02 11.46
CA LEU A 25 -4.89 0.66 12.82
C LEU A 25 -5.36 1.69 13.87
N ARG A 26 -5.48 2.96 13.51
CA ARG A 26 -6.12 3.98 14.38
C ARG A 26 -7.60 3.71 14.56
N GLU A 27 -8.31 3.39 13.48
CA GLU A 27 -9.74 3.02 13.53
C GLU A 27 -9.96 1.76 14.36
N ALA A 28 -9.06 0.77 14.24
CA ALA A 28 -9.05 -0.43 15.07
C ALA A 28 -8.63 -0.18 16.54
N HIS A 29 -8.48 1.07 16.96
CA HIS A 29 -8.08 1.50 18.31
C HIS A 29 -6.71 0.96 18.77
N CYS A 30 -5.85 0.54 17.82
CA CYS A 30 -4.51 0.03 18.12
C CYS A 30 -3.50 1.13 18.53
N ARG A 31 -3.86 2.42 18.37
CA ARG A 31 -3.02 3.59 18.72
C ARG A 31 -1.58 3.47 18.18
N PRO A 32 -1.38 3.22 16.86
CA PRO A 32 -0.06 2.98 16.30
C PRO A 32 0.80 4.24 16.33
N SER A 33 2.10 4.04 16.56
CA SER A 33 3.09 5.03 16.11
C SER A 33 3.39 4.84 14.65
N PHE A 34 3.84 5.89 13.94
CA PHE A 34 4.21 5.77 12.54
C PHE A 34 5.28 6.78 12.10
N ILE A 35 6.04 6.42 11.06
CA ILE A 35 6.91 7.28 10.25
C ILE A 35 6.66 6.95 8.79
N ILE A 36 6.14 7.92 8.03
CA ILE A 36 5.68 7.79 6.65
C ILE A 36 6.29 8.94 5.85
N GLY A 37 6.72 8.69 4.61
CA GLY A 37 7.41 9.65 3.75
C GLY A 37 6.54 10.77 3.17
N GLY A 38 5.28 10.91 3.58
CA GLY A 38 4.34 11.94 3.12
C GLY A 38 3.47 12.48 4.24
N GLU A 39 2.82 13.61 3.97
CA GLU A 39 1.81 14.17 4.87
C GLU A 39 0.47 13.47 4.63
N VAL A 40 -0.09 12.93 5.69
CA VAL A 40 -1.39 12.25 5.70
C VAL A 40 -2.35 13.10 6.52
N ASN A 41 -3.33 13.68 5.85
CA ASN A 41 -4.24 14.65 6.48
C ASN A 41 -5.01 14.06 7.66
N GLU A 42 -5.51 12.83 7.52
CA GLU A 42 -6.34 12.15 8.53
C GLU A 42 -5.55 11.74 9.78
N VAL A 43 -4.24 11.57 9.67
CA VAL A 43 -3.39 11.15 10.80
C VAL A 43 -2.55 12.28 11.38
N GLY A 44 -2.61 13.49 10.77
CA GLY A 44 -1.98 14.70 11.33
C GLY A 44 -0.50 14.84 11.02
N GLY A 45 -0.06 14.43 9.81
CA GLY A 45 1.31 14.59 9.34
C GLY A 45 1.99 13.27 8.99
N GLY A 46 3.30 13.32 8.70
CA GLY A 46 4.10 12.14 8.28
C GLY A 46 4.65 11.30 9.45
N ALA A 47 4.53 11.74 10.69
CA ALA A 47 5.01 10.99 11.85
C ALA A 47 4.17 11.29 13.09
N ALA A 48 3.94 10.25 13.90
CA ALA A 48 3.33 10.38 15.21
C ALA A 48 3.87 9.30 16.17
N TRP A 49 3.89 9.65 17.45
CA TRP A 49 4.20 8.72 18.52
C TRP A 49 2.95 8.56 19.40
N ASP A 50 2.47 7.32 19.54
CA ASP A 50 1.30 6.98 20.35
C ASP A 50 1.62 5.79 21.28
N GLU A 51 0.72 5.38 22.17
CA GLU A 51 0.99 4.42 23.24
C GLU A 51 0.81 2.95 22.83
N GLY A 52 0.25 2.66 21.65
CA GLY A 52 0.04 1.28 21.18
C GLY A 52 1.34 0.54 20.87
N ASP A 53 1.23 -0.78 20.75
CA ASP A 53 2.38 -1.67 20.55
C ASP A 53 2.84 -1.76 19.08
N LEU A 54 2.08 -1.21 18.13
CA LEU A 54 2.40 -1.25 16.71
C LEU A 54 3.13 0.02 16.26
N PHE A 55 4.08 -0.16 15.34
CA PHE A 55 4.84 0.93 14.73
C PHE A 55 4.89 0.74 13.20
N VAL A 56 4.19 1.58 12.46
CA VAL A 56 4.20 1.57 11.01
C VAL A 56 5.38 2.39 10.49
N VAL A 57 6.20 1.78 9.64
CA VAL A 57 7.40 2.41 9.07
C VAL A 57 7.41 2.21 7.56
N GLU A 58 7.58 3.29 6.82
CA GLU A 58 7.90 3.23 5.41
C GLU A 58 9.37 2.84 5.24
N GLY A 59 9.63 1.73 4.55
CA GLY A 59 10.97 1.19 4.29
C GLY A 59 11.43 1.53 2.87
N ASP A 60 12.46 2.37 2.75
CA ASP A 60 13.03 2.73 1.46
C ASP A 60 13.99 1.64 0.97
N GLU A 61 13.69 1.06 -0.20
CA GLU A 61 14.54 0.07 -0.86
C GLU A 61 15.69 0.72 -1.63
N SER A 62 15.60 2.01 -1.97
CA SER A 62 16.52 2.68 -2.89
C SER A 62 17.98 2.65 -2.44
N ASP A 63 18.23 2.66 -1.13
CA ASP A 63 19.57 2.62 -0.51
C ASP A 63 19.81 1.35 0.33
N GLY A 64 18.88 0.38 0.29
CA GLY A 64 18.95 -0.85 1.06
C GLY A 64 18.74 -0.68 2.56
N SER A 65 18.38 0.51 3.04
CA SER A 65 18.15 0.77 4.48
C SER A 65 16.96 -0.02 5.04
N PHE A 66 15.97 -0.36 4.21
CA PHE A 66 14.82 -1.18 4.60
C PHE A 66 15.19 -2.54 5.20
N LEU A 67 16.33 -3.12 4.81
CA LEU A 67 16.84 -4.38 5.37
C LEU A 67 17.27 -4.26 6.82
N ARG A 68 17.62 -3.07 7.29
CA ARG A 68 18.09 -2.80 8.65
C ARG A 68 16.97 -2.53 9.65
N LEU A 69 15.74 -2.33 9.14
CA LEU A 69 14.58 -2.09 10.00
C LEU A 69 14.15 -3.39 10.68
N PRO A 70 14.06 -3.44 12.02
CA PRO A 70 13.45 -4.57 12.70
C PRO A 70 11.98 -4.65 12.29
N ARG A 71 11.49 -5.85 11.96
CA ARG A 71 10.13 -6.02 11.44
C ARG A 71 9.48 -7.29 11.95
N LYS A 72 8.32 -7.09 12.57
CA LYS A 72 7.42 -8.16 12.98
C LYS A 72 6.46 -8.53 11.86
N PHE A 73 6.09 -7.55 11.05
CA PHE A 73 5.22 -7.67 9.89
C PHE A 73 5.85 -6.91 8.73
N ALA A 74 5.58 -7.34 7.51
CA ALA A 74 6.05 -6.62 6.33
C ALA A 74 5.02 -6.59 5.20
N VAL A 75 5.13 -5.56 4.36
CA VAL A 75 4.40 -5.45 3.09
C VAL A 75 5.41 -5.16 2.00
N VAL A 76 5.27 -5.87 0.87
CA VAL A 76 5.90 -5.50 -0.40
C VAL A 76 4.79 -5.20 -1.39
N THR A 77 4.67 -3.95 -1.78
CA THR A 77 3.57 -3.49 -2.65
C THR A 77 3.73 -3.97 -4.09
N ASN A 78 4.95 -3.91 -4.61
CA ASN A 78 5.37 -4.34 -5.95
C ASN A 78 6.90 -4.33 -6.04
N VAL A 79 7.46 -4.94 -7.09
CA VAL A 79 8.90 -4.95 -7.35
C VAL A 79 9.17 -4.64 -8.81
N GLU A 80 9.73 -3.46 -9.09
CA GLU A 80 10.12 -3.03 -10.43
C GLU A 80 11.61 -2.63 -10.48
N ALA A 81 12.14 -2.50 -11.70
CA ALA A 81 13.54 -2.14 -11.93
C ALA A 81 13.73 -0.63 -11.73
N ASP A 82 13.98 -0.21 -10.51
CA ASP A 82 14.30 1.16 -10.13
C ASP A 82 15.50 1.20 -9.16
N HIS A 83 16.18 2.33 -9.06
CA HIS A 83 17.35 2.56 -8.17
C HIS A 83 18.45 1.48 -8.28
N LEU A 84 18.68 0.94 -9.50
CA LEU A 84 19.57 -0.19 -9.73
C LEU A 84 21.04 0.13 -9.46
N GLU A 85 21.43 1.40 -9.52
CA GLU A 85 22.81 1.86 -9.29
C GLU A 85 23.29 1.50 -7.87
N HIS A 86 22.42 1.64 -6.88
CA HIS A 86 22.73 1.33 -5.49
C HIS A 86 22.91 -0.18 -5.27
N HIS A 87 22.01 -0.97 -5.85
CA HIS A 87 22.01 -2.43 -5.66
C HIS A 87 23.02 -3.19 -6.52
N GLY A 88 23.56 -2.55 -7.56
CA GLY A 88 24.44 -3.22 -8.53
C GLY A 88 23.67 -4.06 -9.56
N GLY A 89 22.40 -3.77 -9.78
CA GLY A 89 21.54 -4.36 -10.80
C GLY A 89 20.26 -5.00 -10.26
N PHE A 90 19.36 -5.37 -11.18
CA PHE A 90 18.02 -5.84 -10.82
C PHE A 90 18.03 -7.19 -10.08
N ALA A 91 19.00 -8.07 -10.38
CA ALA A 91 19.11 -9.35 -9.66
C ALA A 91 19.39 -9.12 -8.16
N ALA A 92 20.27 -8.18 -7.84
CA ALA A 92 20.61 -7.85 -6.44
C ALA A 92 19.43 -7.17 -5.71
N LEU A 93 18.65 -6.33 -6.39
CA LEU A 93 17.42 -5.77 -5.84
C LEU A 93 16.40 -6.87 -5.51
N ARG A 94 16.22 -7.85 -6.39
CA ARG A 94 15.35 -9.02 -6.13
C ARG A 94 15.83 -9.85 -4.93
N GLU A 95 17.14 -10.08 -4.82
CA GLU A 95 17.73 -10.76 -3.65
C GLU A 95 17.48 -9.97 -2.36
N ALA A 96 17.61 -8.65 -2.39
CA ALA A 96 17.31 -7.78 -1.25
C ALA A 96 15.84 -7.90 -0.80
N PHE A 97 14.87 -7.91 -1.73
CA PHE A 97 13.47 -8.15 -1.37
C PHE A 97 13.23 -9.57 -0.83
N GLN A 98 13.89 -10.61 -1.39
CA GLN A 98 13.79 -11.95 -0.83
C GLN A 98 14.36 -12.02 0.59
N GLN A 99 15.50 -11.37 0.85
CA GLN A 99 16.07 -11.23 2.17
C GLN A 99 15.11 -10.51 3.12
N PHE A 100 14.53 -9.38 2.68
CA PHE A 100 13.55 -8.61 3.43
C PHE A 100 12.37 -9.47 3.90
N VAL A 101 11.79 -10.27 3.00
CA VAL A 101 10.69 -11.17 3.34
C VAL A 101 11.13 -12.28 4.29
N ARG A 102 12.26 -12.98 3.99
CA ARG A 102 12.73 -14.12 4.80
C ARG A 102 13.16 -13.75 6.22
N GLU A 103 13.67 -12.53 6.42
CA GLU A 103 14.09 -12.03 7.72
C GLU A 103 12.98 -11.33 8.51
N THR A 104 11.75 -11.34 8.02
CA THR A 104 10.59 -10.83 8.77
C THR A 104 10.10 -11.89 9.74
N ASP A 105 9.95 -11.53 11.03
CA ASP A 105 9.63 -12.48 12.12
C ASP A 105 8.20 -13.05 12.06
N GLY A 106 7.29 -12.45 11.30
CA GLY A 106 5.88 -12.83 11.24
C GLY A 106 5.28 -12.67 9.84
N PRO A 107 3.98 -12.39 9.72
CA PRO A 107 3.29 -12.29 8.44
C PRO A 107 3.90 -11.27 7.48
N VAL A 108 4.00 -11.68 6.21
CA VAL A 108 4.39 -10.81 5.10
C VAL A 108 3.32 -10.87 4.02
N VAL A 109 2.93 -9.69 3.52
CA VAL A 109 2.00 -9.51 2.42
C VAL A 109 2.76 -9.02 1.19
N VAL A 110 2.53 -9.65 0.04
CA VAL A 110 3.15 -9.30 -1.24
C VAL A 110 2.07 -9.07 -2.29
N GLY A 111 2.10 -7.91 -2.94
CA GLY A 111 1.30 -7.63 -4.14
C GLY A 111 1.80 -8.46 -5.32
N ILE A 112 0.90 -9.16 -6.03
CA ILE A 112 1.28 -10.08 -7.11
C ILE A 112 0.77 -9.69 -8.49
N ASP A 113 0.30 -8.46 -8.65
CA ASP A 113 -0.16 -7.98 -9.96
C ASP A 113 0.99 -7.55 -10.89
N ASP A 114 2.23 -7.60 -10.41
CA ASP A 114 3.44 -7.55 -11.22
C ASP A 114 4.19 -8.90 -11.18
N GLU A 115 4.94 -9.19 -12.26
CA GLU A 115 5.67 -10.45 -12.41
C GLU A 115 6.66 -10.71 -11.27
N GLN A 116 7.34 -9.68 -10.81
CA GLN A 116 8.40 -9.83 -9.80
C GLN A 116 7.84 -10.00 -8.39
N GLY A 117 6.71 -9.36 -8.09
CA GLY A 117 5.94 -9.62 -6.87
C GLY A 117 5.44 -11.06 -6.82
N ALA A 118 4.90 -11.58 -7.94
CA ALA A 118 4.47 -12.97 -8.04
C ALA A 118 5.64 -13.96 -7.84
N LEU A 119 6.80 -13.70 -8.47
CA LEU A 119 8.01 -14.51 -8.29
C LEU A 119 8.56 -14.43 -6.86
N LEU A 120 8.50 -13.27 -6.23
CA LEU A 120 8.89 -13.08 -4.83
C LEU A 120 8.01 -13.90 -3.89
N ALA A 121 6.70 -13.81 -4.05
CA ALA A 121 5.76 -14.58 -3.24
C ALA A 121 5.96 -16.09 -3.41
N GLN A 122 6.12 -16.57 -4.65
CA GLN A 122 6.42 -17.97 -4.93
C GLN A 122 7.73 -18.44 -4.26
N ALA A 123 8.77 -17.61 -4.26
CA ALA A 123 10.08 -17.96 -3.70
C ALA A 123 10.12 -17.93 -2.17
N THR A 124 9.16 -17.29 -1.51
CA THR A 124 9.19 -17.03 -0.06
C THR A 124 7.99 -17.62 0.69
N GLY A 125 6.89 -17.95 0.00
CA GLY A 125 5.65 -18.41 0.62
C GLY A 125 4.90 -17.29 1.37
N ALA A 126 5.11 -16.02 1.01
CA ALA A 126 4.41 -14.90 1.59
C ALA A 126 2.91 -14.89 1.20
N THR A 127 2.07 -14.31 2.05
CA THR A 127 0.64 -14.08 1.75
C THR A 127 0.49 -13.16 0.55
N THR A 128 -0.29 -13.56 -0.42
CA THR A 128 -0.46 -12.85 -1.70
C THR A 128 -1.72 -12.00 -1.74
N VAL A 129 -1.62 -10.84 -2.39
CA VAL A 129 -2.74 -9.92 -2.63
C VAL A 129 -2.71 -9.48 -4.10
N GLY A 130 -3.83 -9.50 -4.78
CA GLY A 130 -3.90 -9.05 -6.17
C GLY A 130 -5.26 -9.24 -6.82
N THR A 131 -5.33 -8.87 -8.11
CA THR A 131 -6.51 -9.07 -8.96
C THR A 131 -6.51 -10.44 -9.65
N SER A 132 -5.39 -11.18 -9.56
CA SER A 132 -5.30 -12.55 -10.06
C SER A 132 -6.09 -13.51 -9.17
N PRO A 133 -6.86 -14.46 -9.74
CA PRO A 133 -7.55 -15.49 -8.97
C PRO A 133 -6.61 -16.44 -8.21
N GLU A 134 -5.30 -16.35 -8.46
CA GLU A 134 -4.26 -17.10 -7.73
C GLU A 134 -3.85 -16.43 -6.41
N ALA A 135 -4.32 -15.21 -6.13
CA ALA A 135 -4.03 -14.49 -4.89
C ALA A 135 -4.76 -15.14 -3.70
N ASP A 136 -4.08 -15.23 -2.54
CA ASP A 136 -4.71 -15.65 -1.28
C ASP A 136 -5.81 -14.65 -0.85
N TRP A 137 -5.60 -13.38 -1.18
CA TRP A 137 -6.56 -12.30 -1.01
C TRP A 137 -6.84 -11.65 -2.35
N LEU A 138 -8.02 -11.90 -2.88
CA LEU A 138 -8.45 -11.47 -4.21
C LEU A 138 -9.11 -10.10 -4.14
N ILE A 139 -8.66 -9.19 -4.98
CA ILE A 139 -9.35 -7.93 -5.28
C ILE A 139 -10.35 -8.22 -6.39
N SER A 140 -11.63 -8.28 -6.05
CA SER A 140 -12.73 -8.59 -6.97
C SER A 140 -13.73 -7.45 -7.09
N GLU A 141 -14.66 -7.50 -8.03
CA GLU A 141 -15.73 -6.53 -8.25
C GLU A 141 -15.25 -5.07 -8.28
N VAL A 142 -14.10 -4.82 -8.91
CA VAL A 142 -13.51 -3.47 -8.97
C VAL A 142 -14.40 -2.54 -9.79
N ASN A 143 -14.78 -1.42 -9.19
CA ASN A 143 -15.56 -0.36 -9.83
C ASN A 143 -14.80 0.98 -9.69
N GLU A 144 -14.14 1.38 -10.78
CA GLU A 144 -13.37 2.62 -10.85
C GLU A 144 -14.23 3.79 -11.33
N LYS A 145 -14.19 4.90 -10.61
CA LYS A 145 -14.78 6.18 -10.96
C LYS A 145 -13.79 7.30 -10.67
N TRP A 146 -14.04 8.47 -11.25
CA TRP A 146 -13.25 9.67 -10.96
C TRP A 146 -13.24 10.03 -9.46
N GLU A 147 -14.36 9.85 -8.79
CA GLU A 147 -14.51 10.17 -7.35
C GLU A 147 -13.89 9.14 -6.43
N GLY A 148 -13.47 7.98 -6.97
CA GLY A 148 -12.89 6.94 -6.15
C GLY A 148 -12.95 5.54 -6.77
N VAL A 149 -12.51 4.55 -6.01
CA VAL A 149 -12.56 3.14 -6.39
C VAL A 149 -13.23 2.32 -5.29
N SER A 150 -14.06 1.34 -5.67
CA SER A 150 -14.61 0.35 -4.74
C SER A 150 -14.35 -1.07 -5.23
N PHE A 151 -14.21 -2.01 -4.31
CA PHE A 151 -13.95 -3.41 -4.60
C PHE A 151 -14.35 -4.31 -3.43
N LEU A 152 -14.40 -5.62 -3.65
CA LEU A 152 -14.42 -6.62 -2.60
C LEU A 152 -13.01 -7.16 -2.39
N LEU A 153 -12.60 -7.31 -1.15
CA LEU A 153 -11.38 -8.00 -0.75
C LEU A 153 -11.77 -9.37 -0.19
N ASP A 154 -11.64 -10.39 -1.03
CA ASP A 154 -12.01 -11.75 -0.72
C ASP A 154 -10.81 -12.52 -0.19
N GLY A 155 -10.92 -13.03 1.03
CA GLY A 155 -9.87 -13.74 1.75
C GLY A 155 -10.22 -15.19 2.07
N PRO A 156 -9.37 -15.85 2.85
CA PRO A 156 -9.60 -17.22 3.28
C PRO A 156 -10.89 -17.36 4.11
N ASP A 157 -11.37 -18.61 4.23
CA ASP A 157 -12.54 -18.99 5.01
C ASP A 157 -13.85 -18.27 4.63
N GLY A 158 -13.93 -17.76 3.40
CA GLY A 158 -15.11 -17.04 2.89
C GLY A 158 -15.26 -15.62 3.43
N LEU A 159 -14.20 -15.05 4.02
CA LEU A 159 -14.19 -13.65 4.41
C LEU A 159 -14.22 -12.77 3.17
N SER A 160 -15.15 -11.82 3.13
CA SER A 160 -15.26 -10.80 2.10
C SER A 160 -15.44 -9.43 2.74
N VAL A 161 -14.52 -8.51 2.48
CA VAL A 161 -14.50 -7.18 3.08
C VAL A 161 -14.80 -6.14 1.98
N PRO A 162 -15.93 -5.43 2.05
CA PRO A 162 -16.20 -4.35 1.12
C PRO A 162 -15.31 -3.15 1.40
N VAL A 163 -14.63 -2.66 0.36
CA VAL A 163 -13.75 -1.50 0.44
C VAL A 163 -14.22 -0.42 -0.53
N SER A 164 -14.27 0.81 -0.04
CA SER A 164 -14.52 2.00 -0.84
C SER A 164 -13.51 3.07 -0.49
N LEU A 165 -12.86 3.63 -1.51
CA LEU A 165 -11.86 4.69 -1.38
C LEU A 165 -12.33 5.93 -2.13
N PRO A 166 -12.34 7.12 -1.53
CA PRO A 166 -12.60 8.39 -2.22
C PRO A 166 -11.38 8.91 -3.02
N VAL A 167 -10.50 8.00 -3.43
CA VAL A 167 -9.36 8.25 -4.34
C VAL A 167 -9.42 7.25 -5.49
N PRO A 168 -9.27 7.70 -6.75
CA PRO A 168 -9.44 6.84 -7.92
C PRO A 168 -8.23 5.95 -8.20
N GLY A 169 -8.43 4.97 -9.06
CA GLY A 169 -7.40 4.17 -9.69
C GLY A 169 -7.19 2.79 -9.05
N LEU A 170 -7.01 1.79 -9.91
CA LEU A 170 -6.74 0.41 -9.51
C LEU A 170 -5.48 0.28 -8.65
N HIS A 171 -4.45 1.12 -8.89
CA HIS A 171 -3.25 1.14 -8.06
C HIS A 171 -3.56 1.50 -6.59
N ASN A 172 -4.53 2.39 -6.34
CA ASN A 172 -4.98 2.70 -4.99
C ASN A 172 -5.79 1.55 -4.36
N ALA A 173 -6.57 0.80 -5.17
CA ALA A 173 -7.21 -0.42 -4.69
C ALA A 173 -6.19 -1.48 -4.25
N ARG A 174 -5.10 -1.67 -5.02
CA ARG A 174 -3.99 -2.58 -4.68
C ARG A 174 -3.26 -2.16 -3.40
N ASN A 175 -2.95 -0.86 -3.27
CA ASN A 175 -2.34 -0.31 -2.06
C ASN A 175 -3.23 -0.53 -0.83
N ALA A 176 -4.53 -0.26 -0.98
CA ALA A 176 -5.52 -0.45 0.09
C ALA A 176 -5.67 -1.92 0.48
N ALA A 177 -5.69 -2.83 -0.49
CA ALA A 177 -5.78 -4.25 -0.23
C ALA A 177 -4.56 -4.77 0.55
N CYS A 178 -3.34 -4.36 0.17
CA CYS A 178 -2.12 -4.69 0.91
C CYS A 178 -2.18 -4.15 2.35
N ALA A 179 -2.60 -2.89 2.54
CA ALA A 179 -2.75 -2.28 3.86
C ALA A 179 -3.83 -2.99 4.71
N ALA A 180 -4.95 -3.35 4.09
CA ALA A 180 -6.06 -4.06 4.74
C ALA A 180 -5.61 -5.44 5.22
N VAL A 181 -5.00 -6.24 4.33
CA VAL A 181 -4.58 -7.61 4.67
C VAL A 181 -3.58 -7.62 5.82
N ILE A 182 -2.54 -6.77 5.77
CA ILE A 182 -1.57 -6.74 6.87
C ILE A 182 -2.17 -6.22 8.18
N ALA A 183 -3.15 -5.31 8.13
CA ALA A 183 -3.88 -4.85 9.31
C ALA A 183 -4.73 -5.97 9.91
N LEU A 184 -5.45 -6.75 9.09
CA LEU A 184 -6.22 -7.92 9.52
C LEU A 184 -5.31 -8.98 10.16
N LEU A 185 -4.17 -9.28 9.54
CA LEU A 185 -3.16 -10.21 10.09
C LEU A 185 -2.52 -9.67 11.38
N ALA A 186 -2.50 -8.36 11.60
CA ALA A 186 -2.09 -7.73 12.84
C ALA A 186 -3.20 -7.63 13.90
N GLY A 187 -4.41 -8.13 13.60
CA GLY A 187 -5.53 -8.23 14.52
C GLY A 187 -6.58 -7.12 14.41
N ALA A 188 -6.56 -6.31 13.34
CA ALA A 188 -7.66 -5.38 13.08
C ALA A 188 -8.94 -6.12 12.66
N GLU A 189 -10.10 -5.59 13.05
CA GLU A 189 -11.39 -6.14 12.62
C GLU A 189 -11.76 -5.64 11.20
N PRO A 190 -12.47 -6.44 10.38
CA PRO A 190 -12.90 -6.04 9.03
C PRO A 190 -13.67 -4.72 8.97
N ALA A 191 -14.49 -4.44 9.99
CA ALA A 191 -15.24 -3.19 10.10
C ALA A 191 -14.33 -1.96 10.16
N ALA A 192 -13.19 -2.05 10.85
CA ALA A 192 -12.22 -0.97 10.94
C ALA A 192 -11.56 -0.70 9.56
N VAL A 193 -11.32 -1.74 8.75
CA VAL A 193 -10.83 -1.60 7.38
C VAL A 193 -11.80 -0.81 6.52
N THR A 194 -13.07 -1.24 6.47
CA THR A 194 -14.12 -0.58 5.68
C THR A 194 -14.29 0.88 6.09
N GLU A 195 -14.41 1.15 7.39
CA GLU A 195 -14.63 2.50 7.90
C GLU A 195 -13.43 3.43 7.64
N ALA A 196 -12.22 2.98 7.94
CA ALA A 196 -11.00 3.77 7.76
C ALA A 196 -10.79 4.16 6.29
N LEU A 197 -10.89 3.17 5.39
CA LEU A 197 -10.61 3.40 3.97
C LEU A 197 -11.68 4.28 3.30
N SER A 198 -12.93 4.25 3.78
CA SER A 198 -14.00 5.11 3.28
C SER A 198 -13.75 6.61 3.51
N ARG A 199 -12.87 6.95 4.47
CA ARG A 199 -12.51 8.33 4.83
C ARG A 199 -11.12 8.76 4.38
N PHE A 200 -10.37 7.87 3.73
CA PHE A 200 -9.02 8.17 3.26
C PHE A 200 -9.04 9.22 2.14
N SER A 201 -8.63 10.44 2.43
CA SER A 201 -8.67 11.57 1.47
C SER A 201 -7.42 11.68 0.58
N GLY A 202 -6.53 10.69 0.66
CA GLY A 202 -5.30 10.65 -0.14
C GLY A 202 -4.07 11.13 0.63
N VAL A 203 -2.95 11.18 -0.09
CA VAL A 203 -1.67 11.73 0.37
C VAL A 203 -1.32 12.90 -0.52
N ALA A 204 -0.75 13.95 0.05
CA ALA A 204 -0.31 15.12 -0.70
C ALA A 204 0.58 14.70 -1.90
N ARG A 205 0.32 15.27 -3.06
CA ARG A 205 0.99 14.99 -4.33
C ARG A 205 0.87 13.53 -4.82
N ARG A 206 -0.20 12.80 -4.43
CA ARG A 206 -0.55 11.46 -4.92
C ARG A 206 -1.98 11.50 -5.44
N PHE A 207 -2.15 11.76 -6.73
CA PHE A 207 -3.42 12.04 -7.41
C PHE A 207 -4.23 13.12 -6.67
N GLU A 208 -3.55 14.15 -6.18
CA GLU A 208 -4.16 15.20 -5.36
C GLU A 208 -4.97 16.16 -6.24
N HIS A 209 -6.28 16.25 -6.00
CA HIS A 209 -7.15 17.20 -6.70
C HIS A 209 -6.90 18.61 -6.16
N ARG A 210 -6.36 19.50 -7.01
CA ARG A 210 -5.98 20.89 -6.67
C ARG A 210 -7.08 21.89 -6.96
N GLY A 211 -8.18 21.45 -7.56
CA GLY A 211 -9.33 22.30 -7.88
C GLY A 211 -9.79 22.18 -9.31
N GLN A 212 -10.79 23.01 -9.64
CA GLN A 212 -11.41 23.07 -10.97
C GLN A 212 -11.58 24.52 -11.40
N LYS A 213 -11.31 24.81 -12.68
CA LYS A 213 -11.59 26.10 -13.29
C LYS A 213 -12.10 25.91 -14.72
N GLU A 214 -13.23 26.50 -15.05
CA GLU A 214 -13.83 26.49 -16.40
C GLU A 214 -13.99 25.06 -16.99
N GLY A 215 -14.36 24.09 -16.14
CA GLY A 215 -14.51 22.69 -16.54
C GLY A 215 -13.19 21.90 -16.59
N VAL A 216 -12.04 22.52 -16.34
CA VAL A 216 -10.73 21.85 -16.28
C VAL A 216 -10.40 21.49 -14.85
N HIS A 217 -10.12 20.21 -14.59
CA HIS A 217 -9.65 19.72 -13.31
C HIS A 217 -8.12 19.72 -13.24
N PHE A 218 -7.58 20.16 -12.12
CA PHE A 218 -6.14 20.18 -11.86
C PHE A 218 -5.79 19.10 -10.83
N VAL A 219 -4.88 18.21 -11.21
CA VAL A 219 -4.39 17.11 -10.37
C VAL A 219 -2.88 17.22 -10.26
N ASP A 220 -2.36 17.09 -9.04
CA ASP A 220 -0.93 17.03 -8.74
C ASP A 220 -0.55 15.58 -8.37
N ASP A 221 0.44 15.01 -9.09
CA ASP A 221 0.93 13.67 -8.83
C ASP A 221 2.47 13.64 -8.96
N TYR A 222 3.12 12.97 -8.03
CA TYR A 222 4.57 12.81 -8.00
C TYR A 222 5.06 11.67 -8.92
N ALA A 223 4.19 11.11 -9.75
CA ALA A 223 4.51 10.04 -10.70
C ALA A 223 5.70 10.46 -11.59
N HIS A 224 6.76 9.68 -11.61
CA HIS A 224 7.98 9.94 -12.37
C HIS A 224 8.53 8.71 -13.10
N LEU A 225 8.02 7.52 -12.79
CA LEU A 225 8.30 6.30 -13.52
C LEU A 225 7.20 6.00 -14.54
N PRO A 226 7.51 5.32 -15.67
CA PRO A 226 6.53 5.04 -16.71
C PRO A 226 5.26 4.35 -16.19
N THR A 227 5.39 3.38 -15.31
CA THR A 227 4.27 2.64 -14.67
C THR A 227 3.40 3.54 -13.82
N GLU A 228 3.99 4.43 -13.02
CA GLU A 228 3.25 5.41 -12.22
C GLU A 228 2.49 6.41 -13.10
N VAL A 229 3.14 6.94 -14.15
CA VAL A 229 2.50 7.88 -15.10
C VAL A 229 1.32 7.22 -15.80
N VAL A 230 1.46 5.95 -16.22
CA VAL A 230 0.36 5.18 -16.83
C VAL A 230 -0.78 5.01 -15.83
N ALA A 231 -0.50 4.68 -14.57
CA ALA A 231 -1.51 4.51 -13.53
C ALA A 231 -2.27 5.82 -13.25
N THR A 232 -1.56 6.94 -13.12
CA THR A 232 -2.13 8.28 -12.93
C THR A 232 -3.02 8.69 -14.11
N ILE A 233 -2.57 8.50 -15.35
CA ILE A 233 -3.36 8.81 -16.54
C ILE A 233 -4.58 7.90 -16.65
N SER A 234 -4.46 6.62 -16.30
CA SER A 234 -5.57 5.68 -16.31
C SER A 234 -6.64 6.07 -15.30
N ALA A 235 -6.23 6.44 -14.08
CA ALA A 235 -7.13 6.96 -13.06
C ALA A 235 -7.83 8.26 -13.53
N ALA A 236 -7.11 9.16 -14.17
CA ALA A 236 -7.69 10.38 -14.73
C ALA A 236 -8.73 10.09 -15.82
N LYS A 237 -8.53 9.04 -16.64
CA LYS A 237 -9.48 8.66 -17.71
C LYS A 237 -10.78 8.02 -17.21
N SER A 238 -10.87 7.62 -15.94
CA SER A 238 -12.12 7.11 -15.35
C SER A 238 -13.20 8.19 -15.21
N GLY A 239 -12.84 9.46 -15.36
CA GLY A 239 -13.78 10.58 -15.45
C GLY A 239 -14.47 10.66 -16.83
N ASN A 240 -15.74 11.01 -16.85
CA ASN A 240 -16.47 11.31 -18.09
C ASN A 240 -16.11 12.72 -18.59
N TRP A 241 -14.95 12.85 -19.22
CA TRP A 241 -14.47 14.10 -19.81
C TRP A 241 -15.00 14.26 -21.24
N ASN A 242 -15.50 15.46 -21.59
CA ASN A 242 -15.84 15.85 -22.96
C ASN A 242 -14.61 16.36 -23.70
#